data_515b09a5824e084762dfda4d5251f5d7
#
_entry.id   515b09a5824e084762dfda4d5251f5d7
#
_cell.length_a   1.000
_cell.length_b   1.000
_cell.length_c   1.000
_cell.angle_alpha   90.00
_cell.angle_beta   90.00
_cell.angle_gamma   90.00
#
_symmetry.space_group_name_H-M   'P 1'
#
loop_
_entity.id
_entity.type
_entity.pdbx_description
1 polymer ?
#
loop_
_entity_poly.entity_id
_entity_poly.type
_entity_poly.pdbx_seq_one_letter_code
_entity_poly.pdbx_strand_id
1 'polypeptide(L)'
;MIRRTLSALAICLSLTAGMAQTATEPAKVYFTSEITPESLVSIFKALGVIPEGNVAVKISTGESAQSNHLRPELIGTLVKDVKGTIVECNTAYGGNRSNTASHRRAIEQRGYGEIATVDIMDEEGGMNLPMQDTKWFAENLVGSHLANYDFMINLAHFKGHAMGGFGGVLKNQSIGIATPDGKTRIHTAGAYSDPRYVFQQPHGQDAFLESMAGAAQSVHNYFKGKKGIVYINVMNNLSVDCDCDGHPHAPEMKDIGILASLDPVALDKACLDLVYNHEPTAGDNNRPLVQRIDSRHGTHTVDYAEQIGLGTKSYDLIDVTTSGIDDIAVDGVRKYNVYDLKGVKVLSNASDLSGLTPGIYIVNGQKQRIE
;
A
#
# COMPACT_ATOMS: atom_id res chain seq x y z
N MET A 1 -43.69 40.64 62.37
CA MET A 1 -43.37 39.28 61.92
C MET A 1 -42.74 39.39 60.56
N ILE A 2 -41.40 39.31 60.50
CA ILE A 2 -40.65 39.44 59.26
C ILE A 2 -40.16 38.00 58.87
N ARG A 3 -40.68 37.45 57.76
CA ARG A 3 -40.21 36.20 57.21
C ARG A 3 -38.99 36.48 56.31
N ARG A 4 -37.85 35.91 56.67
CA ARG A 4 -36.65 35.88 55.84
C ARG A 4 -36.75 34.64 54.92
N THR A 5 -36.73 34.87 53.62
CA THR A 5 -36.55 33.84 52.60
C THR A 5 -35.07 33.66 52.31
N LEU A 6 -34.52 32.46 52.55
CA LEU A 6 -33.21 32.03 52.15
C LEU A 6 -33.27 31.52 50.70
N SER A 7 -32.61 32.19 49.80
CA SER A 7 -32.35 31.71 48.43
C SER A 7 -31.08 30.84 48.44
N ALA A 8 -31.24 29.54 48.16
CA ALA A 8 -30.11 28.63 47.94
C ALA A 8 -29.65 28.78 46.50
N LEU A 9 -28.42 29.20 46.31
CA LEU A 9 -27.75 29.29 45.03
C LEU A 9 -27.11 27.89 44.74
N ALA A 10 -27.69 27.14 43.81
CA ALA A 10 -27.12 25.89 43.34
C ALA A 10 -26.05 26.18 42.27
N ILE A 11 -24.78 25.96 42.60
CA ILE A 11 -23.67 26.01 41.65
C ILE A 11 -23.60 24.66 40.93
N CYS A 12 -24.02 24.59 39.67
CA CYS A 12 -23.76 23.45 38.79
C CYS A 12 -22.31 23.51 38.31
N LEU A 13 -21.43 22.71 38.91
CA LEU A 13 -20.12 22.39 38.29
C LEU A 13 -20.35 21.45 37.14
N SER A 14 -20.27 21.93 35.91
CA SER A 14 -20.15 21.09 34.71
C SER A 14 -18.71 20.55 34.62
N LEU A 15 -18.52 19.27 34.98
CA LEU A 15 -17.29 18.54 34.65
C LEU A 15 -17.30 18.29 33.13
N THR A 16 -16.57 19.10 32.40
CA THR A 16 -16.15 18.70 31.04
C THR A 16 -15.04 17.67 31.18
N ALA A 17 -15.43 16.38 31.09
CA ALA A 17 -14.45 15.32 30.87
C ALA A 17 -13.86 15.54 29.49
N GLY A 18 -12.68 16.16 29.43
CA GLY A 18 -11.83 16.16 28.24
C GLY A 18 -11.47 14.70 27.96
N MET A 19 -12.03 14.11 26.90
CA MET A 19 -11.51 12.88 26.33
C MET A 19 -10.10 13.20 25.86
N ALA A 20 -9.10 12.78 26.60
CA ALA A 20 -7.74 12.71 26.11
C ALA A 20 -7.78 11.73 24.92
N GLN A 21 -7.65 12.27 23.72
CA GLN A 21 -7.44 11.49 22.52
C GLN A 21 -6.12 10.74 22.72
N THR A 22 -6.19 9.46 23.01
CA THR A 22 -4.99 8.61 23.07
C THR A 22 -4.32 8.73 21.71
N ALA A 23 -3.14 9.33 21.66
CA ALA A 23 -2.32 9.35 20.45
C ALA A 23 -2.15 7.89 20.02
N THR A 24 -2.67 7.55 18.86
CA THR A 24 -2.41 6.22 18.26
C THR A 24 -0.91 6.13 17.99
N GLU A 25 -0.30 5.02 18.37
CA GLU A 25 1.11 4.73 18.05
C GLU A 25 1.33 4.88 16.54
N PRO A 26 2.47 5.47 16.11
CA PRO A 26 2.79 5.59 14.70
C PRO A 26 2.82 4.22 14.02
N ALA A 27 2.30 4.11 12.81
CA ALA A 27 2.37 2.88 12.04
C ALA A 27 3.81 2.61 11.59
N LYS A 28 4.25 1.37 11.59
CA LYS A 28 5.57 1.01 11.08
C LYS A 28 5.56 0.93 9.56
N VAL A 29 6.47 1.63 8.91
CA VAL A 29 6.75 1.52 7.48
C VAL A 29 8.20 1.08 7.33
N TYR A 30 8.40 -0.12 6.82
CA TYR A 30 9.72 -0.64 6.50
C TYR A 30 10.17 -0.13 5.15
N PHE A 31 11.46 0.15 4.99
CA PHE A 31 12.06 0.69 3.77
C PHE A 31 13.36 -0.03 3.44
N THR A 32 13.59 -0.28 2.16
CA THR A 32 14.90 -0.66 1.61
C THR A 32 15.14 0.09 0.31
N SER A 33 16.36 0.63 0.13
CA SER A 33 16.76 1.28 -1.11
C SER A 33 17.09 0.28 -2.23
N GLU A 34 17.25 -1.00 -1.89
CA GLU A 34 17.54 -2.05 -2.86
C GLU A 34 16.26 -2.56 -3.51
N ILE A 35 16.25 -2.65 -4.86
CA ILE A 35 15.12 -3.17 -5.64
C ILE A 35 15.56 -4.44 -6.35
N THR A 36 15.57 -5.54 -5.59
CA THR A 36 15.92 -6.88 -6.05
C THR A 36 14.85 -7.90 -5.61
N PRO A 37 14.78 -9.10 -6.21
CA PRO A 37 13.89 -10.14 -5.73
C PRO A 37 14.12 -10.49 -4.25
N GLU A 38 15.38 -10.49 -3.81
CA GLU A 38 15.78 -10.81 -2.44
C GLU A 38 15.34 -9.72 -1.47
N SER A 39 15.53 -8.44 -1.81
CA SER A 39 15.10 -7.32 -0.97
C SER A 39 13.58 -7.24 -0.87
N LEU A 40 12.84 -7.59 -1.94
CA LEU A 40 11.38 -7.68 -1.91
C LEU A 40 10.90 -8.78 -0.94
N VAL A 41 11.55 -9.94 -0.92
CA VAL A 41 11.26 -11.00 0.06
C VAL A 41 11.65 -10.57 1.47
N SER A 42 12.80 -9.93 1.65
CA SER A 42 13.28 -9.48 2.95
C SER A 42 12.35 -8.44 3.58
N ILE A 43 11.90 -7.44 2.81
CA ILE A 43 10.99 -6.42 3.33
C ILE A 43 9.59 -7.00 3.63
N PHE A 44 9.11 -7.96 2.84
CA PHE A 44 7.89 -8.69 3.16
C PHE A 44 8.02 -9.43 4.51
N LYS A 45 9.14 -10.13 4.74
CA LYS A 45 9.41 -10.82 6.02
C LYS A 45 9.50 -9.86 7.20
N ALA A 46 9.98 -8.62 6.99
CA ALA A 46 10.05 -7.59 8.04
C ALA A 46 8.67 -7.22 8.61
N LEU A 47 7.58 -7.44 7.86
CA LEU A 47 6.22 -7.27 8.36
C LEU A 47 5.84 -8.26 9.48
N GLY A 48 6.58 -9.36 9.64
CA GLY A 48 6.34 -10.36 10.68
C GLY A 48 5.03 -11.14 10.52
N VAL A 49 4.47 -11.20 9.30
CA VAL A 49 3.20 -11.87 9.01
C VAL A 49 3.44 -13.11 8.15
N ILE A 50 2.78 -14.20 8.50
CA ILE A 50 2.79 -15.45 7.72
C ILE A 50 1.45 -15.53 6.98
N PRO A 51 1.44 -15.54 5.63
CA PRO A 51 0.22 -15.73 4.85
C PRO A 51 -0.37 -17.12 5.09
N GLU A 52 -1.69 -17.17 5.29
CA GLU A 52 -2.41 -18.43 5.49
C GLU A 52 -3.54 -18.57 4.48
N GLY A 53 -3.86 -19.82 4.12
CA GLY A 53 -4.90 -20.14 3.16
C GLY A 53 -4.53 -19.82 1.72
N ASN A 54 -5.50 -19.45 0.91
CA ASN A 54 -5.29 -19.06 -0.48
C ASN A 54 -4.79 -17.60 -0.53
N VAL A 55 -3.59 -17.39 -1.05
CA VAL A 55 -2.92 -16.09 -1.07
C VAL A 55 -3.10 -15.41 -2.42
N ALA A 56 -3.75 -14.25 -2.42
CA ALA A 56 -3.78 -13.34 -3.57
C ALA A 56 -2.57 -12.41 -3.55
N VAL A 57 -1.85 -12.28 -4.67
CA VAL A 57 -0.84 -11.24 -4.87
C VAL A 57 -1.40 -10.25 -5.90
N LYS A 58 -1.89 -9.10 -5.42
CA LYS A 58 -2.50 -8.09 -6.29
C LYS A 58 -1.43 -7.16 -6.86
N ILE A 59 -1.30 -7.20 -8.18
CA ILE A 59 -0.39 -6.33 -8.95
C ILE A 59 -1.15 -5.58 -10.04
N SER A 60 -0.43 -4.78 -10.83
CA SER A 60 -0.86 -4.29 -12.15
C SER A 60 0.04 -4.92 -13.21
N THR A 61 -0.55 -5.69 -14.14
CA THR A 61 0.19 -6.40 -15.19
C THR A 61 0.60 -5.49 -16.36
N GLY A 62 0.21 -4.21 -16.33
CA GLY A 62 0.54 -3.21 -17.35
C GLY A 62 -0.33 -3.31 -18.61
N GLU A 63 -0.44 -2.21 -19.35
CA GLU A 63 -1.25 -2.15 -20.58
C GLU A 63 -0.47 -2.65 -21.81
N SER A 64 0.85 -2.43 -21.84
CA SER A 64 1.74 -2.87 -22.91
C SER A 64 3.09 -3.35 -22.35
N ALA A 65 3.95 -3.90 -23.21
CA ALA A 65 5.33 -4.23 -22.85
C ALA A 65 6.17 -2.98 -22.49
N GLN A 66 5.77 -1.80 -22.98
CA GLN A 66 6.41 -0.51 -22.70
C GLN A 66 5.92 0.12 -21.39
N SER A 67 4.78 -0.32 -20.84
CA SER A 67 4.31 0.15 -19.53
C SER A 67 5.33 -0.13 -18.43
N ASN A 68 5.42 0.75 -17.43
CA ASN A 68 6.41 0.68 -16.35
C ASN A 68 6.03 -0.32 -15.22
N HIS A 69 5.17 -1.31 -15.51
CA HIS A 69 4.68 -2.28 -14.54
C HIS A 69 5.80 -3.12 -13.90
N LEU A 70 5.55 -3.66 -12.71
CA LEU A 70 6.48 -4.56 -12.02
C LEU A 70 6.76 -5.80 -12.86
N ARG A 71 8.02 -6.09 -13.12
CA ARG A 71 8.44 -7.21 -13.97
C ARG A 71 8.36 -8.54 -13.23
N PRO A 72 8.02 -9.65 -13.93
CA PRO A 72 8.01 -10.99 -13.34
C PRO A 72 9.31 -11.36 -12.63
N GLU A 73 10.47 -10.94 -13.18
CA GLU A 73 11.79 -11.22 -12.63
C GLU A 73 11.96 -10.63 -11.22
N LEU A 74 11.36 -9.47 -10.94
CA LEU A 74 11.43 -8.84 -9.62
C LEU A 74 10.53 -9.54 -8.61
N ILE A 75 9.28 -9.86 -9.02
CA ILE A 75 8.25 -10.32 -8.07
C ILE A 75 8.19 -11.84 -7.91
N GLY A 76 8.79 -12.61 -8.84
CA GLY A 76 8.60 -14.03 -8.97
C GLY A 76 9.04 -14.83 -7.73
N THR A 77 10.13 -14.44 -7.08
CA THR A 77 10.61 -15.10 -5.85
C THR A 77 9.58 -14.95 -4.72
N LEU A 78 9.10 -13.74 -4.46
CA LEU A 78 8.07 -13.51 -3.44
C LEU A 78 6.80 -14.32 -3.72
N VAL A 79 6.29 -14.25 -4.96
CA VAL A 79 5.04 -14.95 -5.34
C VAL A 79 5.17 -16.47 -5.13
N LYS A 80 6.32 -17.05 -5.48
CA LYS A 80 6.60 -18.49 -5.28
C LYS A 80 6.74 -18.85 -3.80
N ASP A 81 7.45 -18.05 -3.02
CA ASP A 81 7.68 -18.28 -1.60
C ASP A 81 6.36 -18.31 -0.80
N VAL A 82 5.43 -17.42 -1.14
CA VAL A 82 4.11 -17.37 -0.49
C VAL A 82 3.09 -18.32 -1.14
N LYS A 83 3.46 -19.04 -2.20
CA LYS A 83 2.57 -19.89 -3.02
C LYS A 83 1.34 -19.09 -3.49
N GLY A 84 1.57 -17.83 -3.88
CA GLY A 84 0.52 -16.90 -4.22
C GLY A 84 -0.01 -17.09 -5.64
N THR A 85 -1.26 -16.72 -5.84
CA THR A 85 -1.87 -16.50 -7.16
C THR A 85 -1.83 -15.01 -7.47
N ILE A 86 -1.30 -14.63 -8.62
CA ILE A 86 -1.36 -13.24 -9.10
C ILE A 86 -2.81 -12.93 -9.46
N VAL A 87 -3.34 -11.79 -8.97
CA VAL A 87 -4.74 -11.42 -9.21
C VAL A 87 -4.86 -10.04 -9.86
N GLU A 88 -5.77 -9.94 -10.82
CA GLU A 88 -6.14 -8.72 -11.56
C GLU A 88 -7.64 -8.68 -11.86
N CYS A 89 -8.14 -7.53 -12.33
CA CYS A 89 -9.44 -7.39 -12.96
C CYS A 89 -9.32 -6.66 -14.29
N ASN A 90 -10.25 -6.89 -15.21
CA ASN A 90 -10.34 -6.21 -16.48
C ASN A 90 -10.47 -4.68 -16.30
N THR A 91 -10.02 -3.90 -17.29
CA THR A 91 -10.15 -2.43 -17.28
C THR A 91 -11.53 -1.98 -17.77
N ALA A 92 -11.96 -0.79 -17.33
CA ALA A 92 -13.22 -0.18 -17.77
C ALA A 92 -13.09 0.64 -19.06
N TYR A 93 -11.92 0.66 -19.69
CA TYR A 93 -11.61 1.38 -20.92
C TYR A 93 -11.00 0.43 -21.96
N GLY A 94 -11.00 0.85 -23.23
CA GLY A 94 -10.40 0.06 -24.30
C GLY A 94 -8.90 -0.15 -24.12
N GLY A 95 -8.40 -1.27 -24.64
CA GLY A 95 -6.99 -1.64 -24.56
C GLY A 95 -6.79 -3.15 -24.41
N ASN A 96 -5.56 -3.57 -24.10
CA ASN A 96 -5.19 -4.98 -24.03
C ASN A 96 -5.80 -5.71 -22.83
N ARG A 97 -6.30 -5.00 -21.84
CA ARG A 97 -6.92 -5.57 -20.63
C ARG A 97 -8.43 -5.28 -20.54
N SER A 98 -9.06 -4.86 -21.63
CA SER A 98 -10.49 -4.48 -21.66
C SER A 98 -11.45 -5.68 -21.58
N ASN A 99 -10.98 -6.89 -21.79
CA ASN A 99 -11.74 -8.13 -21.64
C ASN A 99 -10.80 -9.29 -21.31
N THR A 100 -11.35 -10.35 -20.74
CA THR A 100 -10.59 -11.51 -20.24
C THR A 100 -9.69 -12.15 -21.31
N ALA A 101 -10.18 -12.31 -22.55
CA ALA A 101 -9.41 -12.96 -23.60
C ALA A 101 -8.17 -12.15 -24.01
N SER A 102 -8.30 -10.83 -24.18
CA SER A 102 -7.17 -9.96 -24.49
C SER A 102 -6.24 -9.78 -23.28
N HIS A 103 -6.79 -9.73 -22.07
CA HIS A 103 -6.03 -9.61 -20.85
C HIS A 103 -5.17 -10.84 -20.58
N ARG A 104 -5.69 -12.08 -20.80
CA ARG A 104 -4.89 -13.31 -20.71
C ARG A 104 -3.73 -13.31 -21.71
N ARG A 105 -3.95 -12.90 -22.97
CA ARG A 105 -2.85 -12.76 -23.94
C ARG A 105 -1.80 -11.75 -23.48
N ALA A 106 -2.22 -10.65 -22.88
CA ALA A 106 -1.32 -9.64 -22.35
C ALA A 106 -0.46 -10.19 -21.18
N ILE A 107 -1.06 -10.98 -20.29
CA ILE A 107 -0.39 -11.67 -19.19
C ILE A 107 0.66 -12.66 -19.70
N GLU A 108 0.30 -13.48 -20.67
CA GLU A 108 1.21 -14.45 -21.32
C GLU A 108 2.40 -13.74 -21.98
N GLN A 109 2.13 -12.71 -22.79
CA GLN A 109 3.18 -11.94 -23.48
C GLN A 109 4.19 -11.27 -22.52
N ARG A 110 3.79 -11.01 -21.27
CA ARG A 110 4.63 -10.40 -20.23
C ARG A 110 5.29 -11.40 -19.28
N GLY A 111 5.05 -12.71 -19.49
CA GLY A 111 5.71 -13.78 -18.73
C GLY A 111 5.17 -14.01 -17.32
N TYR A 112 4.04 -13.39 -16.93
CA TYR A 112 3.50 -13.61 -15.58
C TYR A 112 3.05 -15.05 -15.35
N GLY A 113 2.52 -15.72 -16.39
CA GLY A 113 2.14 -17.13 -16.33
C GLY A 113 3.31 -18.10 -16.07
N GLU A 114 4.55 -17.66 -16.29
CA GLU A 114 5.76 -18.48 -16.04
C GLU A 114 6.16 -18.49 -14.55
N ILE A 115 5.74 -17.49 -13.79
CA ILE A 115 6.09 -17.38 -12.37
C ILE A 115 4.99 -17.89 -11.44
N ALA A 116 3.71 -17.77 -11.82
CA ALA A 116 2.56 -18.22 -11.02
C ALA A 116 1.29 -18.33 -11.86
N THR A 117 0.25 -18.93 -11.29
CA THR A 117 -1.12 -18.81 -11.81
C THR A 117 -1.54 -17.36 -11.77
N VAL A 118 -2.22 -16.87 -12.81
CA VAL A 118 -2.82 -15.53 -12.87
C VAL A 118 -4.33 -15.66 -13.00
N ASP A 119 -5.05 -15.06 -12.06
CA ASP A 119 -6.50 -15.05 -12.00
C ASP A 119 -7.04 -13.66 -12.36
N ILE A 120 -7.89 -13.59 -13.38
CA ILE A 120 -8.67 -12.41 -13.72
C ILE A 120 -9.98 -12.50 -12.94
N MET A 121 -10.00 -11.91 -11.74
CA MET A 121 -11.04 -12.14 -10.74
C MET A 121 -12.46 -11.81 -11.18
N ASP A 122 -12.65 -11.01 -12.20
CA ASP A 122 -13.94 -10.60 -12.75
C ASP A 122 -14.35 -11.36 -14.01
N GLU A 123 -13.64 -12.44 -14.39
CA GLU A 123 -13.97 -13.21 -15.60
C GLU A 123 -15.33 -13.92 -15.50
N GLU A 124 -15.77 -14.27 -14.30
CA GLU A 124 -17.09 -14.85 -14.01
C GLU A 124 -18.06 -13.82 -13.41
N GLY A 125 -17.72 -12.52 -13.51
CA GLY A 125 -18.58 -11.43 -13.03
C GLY A 125 -18.10 -10.83 -11.71
N GLY A 126 -19.00 -10.16 -11.00
CA GLY A 126 -18.66 -9.41 -9.80
C GLY A 126 -19.44 -9.86 -8.56
N MET A 127 -18.92 -9.45 -7.40
CA MET A 127 -19.60 -9.52 -6.11
C MET A 127 -19.57 -8.15 -5.42
N ASN A 128 -20.56 -7.87 -4.58
CA ASN A 128 -20.63 -6.64 -3.81
C ASN A 128 -19.96 -6.80 -2.45
N LEU A 129 -19.08 -5.88 -2.11
CA LEU A 129 -18.55 -5.69 -0.75
C LEU A 129 -19.30 -4.52 -0.09
N PRO A 130 -19.77 -4.67 1.15
CA PRO A 130 -20.39 -3.55 1.88
C PRO A 130 -19.33 -2.46 2.12
N MET A 131 -19.74 -1.21 1.91
CA MET A 131 -18.94 -0.03 2.23
C MET A 131 -19.22 0.36 3.69
N GLN A 132 -18.17 0.69 4.44
CA GLN A 132 -18.32 1.33 5.74
C GLN A 132 -18.55 2.83 5.56
N ASP A 133 -17.77 3.46 4.69
CA ASP A 133 -18.06 4.82 4.23
C ASP A 133 -19.06 4.77 3.06
N THR A 134 -20.29 5.22 3.31
CA THR A 134 -21.37 5.22 2.33
C THR A 134 -21.66 6.58 1.72
N LYS A 135 -20.72 7.53 1.85
CA LYS A 135 -20.91 8.91 1.36
C LYS A 135 -21.28 8.98 -0.12
N TRP A 136 -20.63 8.15 -0.94
CA TRP A 136 -20.82 8.18 -2.39
C TRP A 136 -21.64 6.98 -2.92
N PHE A 137 -21.44 5.80 -2.37
CA PHE A 137 -22.19 4.59 -2.69
C PHE A 137 -22.07 3.55 -1.56
N ALA A 138 -23.01 2.61 -1.50
CA ALA A 138 -23.11 1.67 -0.38
C ALA A 138 -22.36 0.35 -0.61
N GLU A 139 -22.04 0.00 -1.84
CA GLU A 139 -21.44 -1.28 -2.20
C GLU A 139 -20.34 -1.11 -3.24
N ASN A 140 -19.20 -1.71 -2.97
CA ASN A 140 -18.08 -1.79 -3.91
C ASN A 140 -18.19 -3.07 -4.74
N LEU A 141 -18.32 -2.94 -6.06
CA LEU A 141 -18.47 -4.07 -6.98
C LEU A 141 -17.08 -4.55 -7.43
N VAL A 142 -16.63 -5.67 -6.86
CA VAL A 142 -15.32 -6.29 -7.08
C VAL A 142 -15.43 -7.57 -7.89
N GLY A 143 -14.31 -8.11 -8.42
CA GLY A 143 -14.30 -9.39 -9.10
C GLY A 143 -14.79 -10.53 -8.20
N SER A 144 -15.66 -11.43 -8.73
CA SER A 144 -16.29 -12.49 -7.93
C SER A 144 -15.28 -13.48 -7.35
N HIS A 145 -14.16 -13.72 -8.03
CA HIS A 145 -13.10 -14.61 -7.56
C HIS A 145 -12.35 -14.09 -6.33
N LEU A 146 -12.55 -12.83 -5.90
CA LEU A 146 -12.02 -12.35 -4.61
C LEU A 146 -12.45 -13.26 -3.45
N ALA A 147 -13.60 -13.91 -3.57
CA ALA A 147 -14.12 -14.86 -2.58
C ALA A 147 -13.22 -16.08 -2.37
N ASN A 148 -12.39 -16.45 -3.35
CA ASN A 148 -11.53 -17.61 -3.33
C ASN A 148 -10.27 -17.42 -2.47
N TYR A 149 -9.99 -16.19 -2.01
CA TYR A 149 -8.76 -15.85 -1.32
C TYR A 149 -9.00 -15.55 0.16
N ASP A 150 -8.05 -15.95 0.99
CA ASP A 150 -8.06 -15.79 2.44
C ASP A 150 -7.14 -14.67 2.89
N PHE A 151 -6.03 -14.47 2.18
CA PHE A 151 -4.99 -13.47 2.47
C PHE A 151 -4.64 -12.70 1.21
N MET A 152 -4.33 -11.40 1.35
CA MET A 152 -3.88 -10.57 0.23
C MET A 152 -2.53 -9.92 0.49
N ILE A 153 -1.62 -10.03 -0.47
CA ILE A 153 -0.45 -9.17 -0.59
C ILE A 153 -0.78 -8.13 -1.65
N ASN A 154 -1.03 -6.90 -1.22
CA ASN A 154 -1.22 -5.77 -2.12
C ASN A 154 0.16 -5.25 -2.53
N LEU A 155 0.67 -5.74 -3.67
CA LEU A 155 1.97 -5.40 -4.22
C LEU A 155 1.80 -4.37 -5.33
N ALA A 156 1.93 -3.11 -4.98
CA ALA A 156 1.72 -2.01 -5.90
C ALA A 156 3.05 -1.49 -6.46
N HIS A 157 3.02 -1.06 -7.71
CA HIS A 157 3.99 -0.17 -8.29
C HIS A 157 3.57 1.27 -7.96
N PHE A 158 4.42 2.04 -7.24
CA PHE A 158 4.15 3.45 -6.94
C PHE A 158 4.60 4.33 -8.10
N LYS A 159 3.74 5.24 -8.56
CA LYS A 159 3.98 6.12 -9.74
C LYS A 159 2.94 7.23 -9.83
N GLY A 160 3.09 8.14 -10.80
CA GLY A 160 2.06 9.09 -11.17
C GLY A 160 0.80 8.43 -11.75
N HIS A 161 -0.28 9.20 -11.81
CA HIS A 161 -1.55 8.75 -12.41
C HIS A 161 -2.33 9.92 -12.99
N ALA A 162 -2.80 9.76 -14.23
CA ALA A 162 -3.48 10.83 -14.98
C ALA A 162 -4.74 11.38 -14.29
N MET A 163 -5.52 10.54 -13.60
CA MET A 163 -6.74 10.94 -12.91
C MET A 163 -6.58 11.10 -11.40
N GLY A 164 -5.89 10.16 -10.73
CA GLY A 164 -5.76 10.15 -9.27
C GLY A 164 -4.53 10.88 -8.73
N GLY A 165 -3.69 11.49 -9.59
CA GLY A 165 -2.43 12.13 -9.18
C GLY A 165 -1.31 11.11 -9.02
N PHE A 166 -1.49 10.10 -8.19
CA PHE A 166 -0.58 8.98 -8.01
C PHE A 166 -1.33 7.64 -7.95
N GLY A 167 -0.60 6.56 -8.07
CA GLY A 167 -1.07 5.20 -7.84
C GLY A 167 -0.12 4.46 -6.89
N GLY A 168 -0.64 4.07 -5.73
CA GLY A 168 -0.01 3.24 -4.71
C GLY A 168 -0.95 2.12 -4.27
N VAL A 169 -0.79 1.63 -3.03
CA VAL A 169 -1.60 0.50 -2.53
C VAL A 169 -3.07 0.84 -2.39
N LEU A 170 -3.44 2.09 -2.03
CA LEU A 170 -4.85 2.51 -1.96
C LEU A 170 -5.55 2.36 -3.31
N LYS A 171 -4.91 2.82 -4.40
CA LYS A 171 -5.45 2.64 -5.74
C LYS A 171 -5.44 1.18 -6.19
N ASN A 172 -4.39 0.44 -5.90
CA ASN A 172 -4.24 -0.94 -6.33
C ASN A 172 -5.35 -1.85 -5.75
N GLN A 173 -5.75 -1.63 -4.50
CA GLN A 173 -6.84 -2.40 -3.87
C GLN A 173 -8.24 -1.84 -4.12
N SER A 174 -8.40 -0.60 -4.55
CA SER A 174 -9.71 -0.05 -4.91
C SER A 174 -10.01 -0.30 -6.40
N ILE A 175 -9.43 0.52 -7.28
CA ILE A 175 -9.62 0.44 -8.73
C ILE A 175 -9.15 -0.92 -9.26
N GLY A 176 -8.00 -1.44 -8.76
CA GLY A 176 -7.39 -2.66 -9.26
C GLY A 176 -8.20 -3.94 -9.02
N ILE A 177 -9.09 -3.96 -8.03
CA ILE A 177 -9.90 -5.13 -7.64
C ILE A 177 -11.35 -5.03 -8.16
N ALA A 178 -11.82 -3.82 -8.47
CA ALA A 178 -13.16 -3.60 -8.97
C ALA A 178 -13.36 -4.18 -10.39
N THR A 179 -14.56 -4.65 -10.70
CA THR A 179 -14.97 -4.97 -12.08
C THR A 179 -14.99 -3.71 -12.94
N PRO A 180 -15.12 -3.78 -14.29
CA PRO A 180 -15.27 -2.59 -15.14
C PRO A 180 -16.41 -1.66 -14.67
N ASP A 181 -17.56 -2.22 -14.28
CA ASP A 181 -18.70 -1.46 -13.74
C ASP A 181 -18.35 -0.86 -12.37
N GLY A 182 -17.67 -1.60 -11.50
CA GLY A 182 -17.20 -1.13 -10.21
C GLY A 182 -16.16 -0.01 -10.33
N LYS A 183 -15.20 -0.14 -11.26
CA LYS A 183 -14.24 0.93 -11.60
C LYS A 183 -14.97 2.21 -12.01
N THR A 184 -15.99 2.08 -12.86
CA THR A 184 -16.79 3.23 -13.30
C THR A 184 -17.53 3.86 -12.13
N ARG A 185 -18.12 3.06 -11.25
CA ARG A 185 -18.77 3.56 -10.03
C ARG A 185 -17.82 4.36 -9.15
N ILE A 186 -16.59 3.88 -8.94
CA ILE A 186 -15.58 4.58 -8.16
C ILE A 186 -15.18 5.89 -8.87
N HIS A 187 -14.85 5.85 -10.17
CA HIS A 187 -14.43 7.03 -10.93
C HIS A 187 -15.49 8.14 -10.98
N THR A 188 -16.76 7.77 -10.96
CA THR A 188 -17.88 8.71 -11.05
C THR A 188 -18.54 9.03 -9.72
N ALA A 189 -17.93 8.58 -8.61
CA ALA A 189 -18.48 8.75 -7.25
C ALA A 189 -19.95 8.29 -7.17
N GLY A 190 -20.21 7.08 -7.66
CA GLY A 190 -21.54 6.46 -7.61
C GLY A 190 -22.54 6.85 -8.70
N ALA A 191 -22.22 7.86 -9.52
CA ALA A 191 -23.18 8.37 -10.51
C ALA A 191 -23.49 7.39 -11.66
N TYR A 192 -22.49 6.62 -12.07
CA TYR A 192 -22.62 5.66 -13.17
C TYR A 192 -21.92 4.33 -12.82
N SER A 193 -22.41 3.25 -13.43
CA SER A 193 -21.75 1.93 -13.43
C SER A 193 -21.38 1.46 -14.83
N ASP A 194 -21.92 2.07 -15.90
CA ASP A 194 -21.62 1.71 -17.27
C ASP A 194 -20.22 2.22 -17.68
N PRO A 195 -19.30 1.33 -18.13
CA PRO A 195 -17.92 1.67 -18.50
C PRO A 195 -17.78 2.80 -19.53
N ARG A 196 -18.81 3.07 -20.35
CA ARG A 196 -18.82 4.22 -21.28
C ARG A 196 -18.64 5.57 -20.58
N TYR A 197 -18.93 5.66 -19.28
CA TYR A 197 -18.86 6.87 -18.48
C TYR A 197 -17.65 6.94 -17.55
N VAL A 198 -16.71 5.98 -17.60
CA VAL A 198 -15.58 5.84 -16.66
C VAL A 198 -14.72 7.10 -16.51
N PHE A 199 -14.63 7.93 -17.54
CA PHE A 199 -13.84 9.16 -17.50
C PHE A 199 -14.64 10.40 -17.08
N GLN A 200 -15.94 10.25 -16.77
CA GLN A 200 -16.75 11.35 -16.26
C GLN A 200 -16.57 11.49 -14.74
N GLN A 201 -16.55 12.74 -14.29
CA GLN A 201 -16.45 13.09 -12.89
C GLN A 201 -17.53 14.10 -12.52
N PRO A 202 -18.83 13.69 -12.51
CA PRO A 202 -19.94 14.63 -12.32
C PRO A 202 -19.94 15.29 -10.93
N HIS A 203 -19.30 14.68 -9.95
CA HIS A 203 -19.17 15.20 -8.57
C HIS A 203 -17.80 15.83 -8.30
N GLY A 204 -16.92 15.94 -9.33
CA GLY A 204 -15.61 16.54 -9.23
C GLY A 204 -14.50 15.59 -8.78
N GLN A 205 -13.29 16.14 -8.74
CA GLN A 205 -12.05 15.39 -8.50
C GLN A 205 -12.00 14.76 -7.10
N ASP A 206 -12.32 15.53 -6.06
CA ASP A 206 -12.23 15.06 -4.69
C ASP A 206 -13.22 13.92 -4.41
N ALA A 207 -14.42 13.99 -5.00
CA ALA A 207 -15.42 12.92 -4.88
C ALA A 207 -14.90 11.58 -5.44
N PHE A 208 -14.16 11.60 -6.54
CA PHE A 208 -13.49 10.42 -7.08
C PHE A 208 -12.42 9.88 -6.12
N LEU A 209 -11.58 10.75 -5.56
CA LEU A 209 -10.51 10.37 -4.63
C LEU A 209 -11.07 9.79 -3.32
N GLU A 210 -12.13 10.39 -2.79
CA GLU A 210 -12.87 9.89 -1.63
C GLU A 210 -13.52 8.52 -1.91
N SER A 211 -14.15 8.36 -3.07
CA SER A 211 -14.73 7.09 -3.51
C SER A 211 -13.67 5.99 -3.61
N MET A 212 -12.47 6.34 -4.08
CA MET A 212 -11.34 5.43 -4.17
C MET A 212 -10.87 5.00 -2.76
N ALA A 213 -10.79 5.92 -1.80
CA ALA A 213 -10.45 5.63 -0.41
C ALA A 213 -11.49 4.74 0.26
N GLY A 214 -12.79 5.03 0.10
CA GLY A 214 -13.88 4.21 0.62
C GLY A 214 -13.89 2.78 0.03
N ALA A 215 -13.67 2.66 -1.29
CA ALA A 215 -13.53 1.36 -1.94
C ALA A 215 -12.30 0.58 -1.43
N ALA A 216 -11.18 1.27 -1.19
CA ALA A 216 -9.99 0.65 -0.57
C ALA A 216 -10.30 0.14 0.85
N GLN A 217 -11.07 0.90 1.64
CA GLN A 217 -11.49 0.50 2.98
C GLN A 217 -12.35 -0.78 2.95
N SER A 218 -13.27 -0.91 2.00
CA SER A 218 -14.12 -2.10 1.90
C SER A 218 -13.31 -3.38 1.67
N VAL A 219 -12.27 -3.32 0.84
CA VAL A 219 -11.35 -4.45 0.58
C VAL A 219 -10.46 -4.74 1.79
N HIS A 220 -9.94 -3.70 2.46
CA HIS A 220 -9.20 -3.86 3.71
C HIS A 220 -10.03 -4.60 4.76
N ASN A 221 -11.25 -4.14 5.00
CA ASN A 221 -12.16 -4.73 5.97
C ASN A 221 -12.54 -6.18 5.63
N TYR A 222 -12.70 -6.48 4.33
CA TYR A 222 -12.96 -7.83 3.86
C TYR A 222 -11.85 -8.81 4.24
N PHE A 223 -10.59 -8.47 3.96
CA PHE A 223 -9.45 -9.33 4.30
C PHE A 223 -9.09 -9.31 5.78
N LYS A 224 -9.30 -8.19 6.48
CA LYS A 224 -9.17 -8.14 7.93
C LYS A 224 -10.15 -9.08 8.64
N GLY A 225 -11.30 -9.33 8.05
CA GLY A 225 -12.28 -10.32 8.50
C GLY A 225 -11.90 -11.77 8.14
N LYS A 226 -10.85 -11.99 7.35
CA LYS A 226 -10.31 -13.31 6.95
C LYS A 226 -8.96 -13.57 7.63
N LYS A 227 -7.91 -13.82 6.84
CA LYS A 227 -6.54 -14.11 7.33
C LYS A 227 -5.61 -12.88 7.27
N GLY A 228 -6.03 -11.81 6.61
CA GLY A 228 -5.32 -10.54 6.60
C GLY A 228 -4.95 -10.00 5.23
N ILE A 229 -4.36 -8.81 5.26
CA ILE A 229 -3.84 -8.10 4.11
C ILE A 229 -2.57 -7.35 4.53
N VAL A 230 -1.58 -7.35 3.64
CA VAL A 230 -0.35 -6.57 3.80
C VAL A 230 -0.09 -5.74 2.56
N TYR A 231 0.72 -4.71 2.70
CA TYR A 231 0.91 -3.67 1.70
C TYR A 231 2.37 -3.48 1.36
N ILE A 232 2.70 -3.44 0.06
CA ILE A 232 4.03 -3.19 -0.45
C ILE A 232 3.93 -2.21 -1.62
N ASN A 233 4.71 -1.13 -1.59
CA ASN A 233 4.93 -0.23 -2.72
C ASN A 233 6.36 -0.39 -3.24
N VAL A 234 6.51 -0.65 -4.53
CA VAL A 234 7.80 -0.59 -5.22
C VAL A 234 7.92 0.74 -5.93
N MET A 235 8.91 1.55 -5.57
CA MET A 235 9.15 2.88 -6.08
C MET A 235 10.28 2.86 -7.11
N ASN A 236 10.04 2.20 -8.24
CA ASN A 236 10.94 2.15 -9.40
C ASN A 236 10.23 2.67 -10.65
N ASN A 237 11.00 3.08 -11.66
CA ASN A 237 10.44 3.64 -12.89
C ASN A 237 9.38 4.72 -12.62
N LEU A 238 9.74 5.70 -11.79
CA LEU A 238 8.83 6.73 -11.26
C LEU A 238 8.39 7.73 -12.35
N SER A 239 7.49 7.28 -13.22
CA SER A 239 6.88 8.08 -14.28
C SER A 239 5.68 8.88 -13.77
N VAL A 240 5.35 9.96 -14.47
CA VAL A 240 4.08 10.72 -14.29
C VAL A 240 2.85 9.91 -14.70
N ASP A 241 3.03 8.86 -15.50
CA ASP A 241 1.97 7.99 -16.00
C ASP A 241 1.96 6.65 -15.30
N CYS A 242 0.80 5.99 -15.31
CA CYS A 242 0.62 4.72 -14.63
C CYS A 242 0.82 3.53 -15.59
N ASP A 243 0.86 2.32 -15.03
CA ASP A 243 0.94 1.06 -15.79
C ASP A 243 -0.25 0.84 -16.74
N CYS A 244 -1.30 1.62 -16.59
CA CYS A 244 -2.46 1.61 -17.48
C CYS A 244 -2.24 2.41 -18.76
N ASP A 245 -1.12 3.11 -18.89
CA ASP A 245 -0.68 3.75 -20.14
C ASP A 245 0.18 2.77 -20.94
N GLY A 246 -0.18 2.56 -22.21
CA GLY A 246 0.57 1.70 -23.11
C GLY A 246 1.88 2.34 -23.62
N HIS A 247 2.02 3.67 -23.48
CA HIS A 247 3.16 4.45 -23.93
C HIS A 247 3.49 5.56 -22.93
N PRO A 248 3.84 5.19 -21.68
CA PRO A 248 4.07 6.16 -20.62
C PRO A 248 5.28 7.04 -20.92
N HIS A 249 5.29 8.24 -20.37
CA HIS A 249 6.47 9.08 -20.34
C HIS A 249 7.61 8.35 -19.63
N ALA A 250 8.83 8.57 -20.11
CA ALA A 250 10.01 8.06 -19.42
C ALA A 250 10.08 8.62 -17.99
N PRO A 251 10.53 7.82 -17.01
CA PRO A 251 10.77 8.30 -15.65
C PRO A 251 11.80 9.44 -15.64
N GLU A 252 11.49 10.54 -14.97
CA GLU A 252 12.43 11.65 -14.76
C GLU A 252 13.05 11.62 -13.36
N MET A 253 12.44 10.93 -12.42
CA MET A 253 12.93 10.67 -11.08
C MET A 253 13.54 9.27 -11.01
N LYS A 254 14.68 9.14 -10.34
CA LYS A 254 15.32 7.84 -10.10
C LYS A 254 14.50 6.98 -9.16
N ASP A 255 14.79 5.69 -9.21
CA ASP A 255 14.23 4.69 -8.31
C ASP A 255 14.60 5.03 -6.85
N ILE A 256 13.65 4.82 -5.94
CA ILE A 256 13.84 5.11 -4.51
C ILE A 256 14.08 3.83 -3.72
N GLY A 257 13.25 2.79 -3.95
CA GLY A 257 13.32 1.57 -3.15
C GLY A 257 11.98 0.84 -3.04
N ILE A 258 11.88 -0.01 -2.02
CA ILE A 258 10.67 -0.76 -1.70
C ILE A 258 10.25 -0.38 -0.28
N LEU A 259 8.95 -0.13 -0.09
CA LEU A 259 8.36 0.12 1.22
C LEU A 259 7.27 -0.91 1.52
N ALA A 260 7.12 -1.29 2.80
CA ALA A 260 6.09 -2.21 3.24
C ALA A 260 5.49 -1.80 4.59
N SER A 261 4.18 -2.01 4.77
CA SER A 261 3.47 -1.71 6.02
C SER A 261 2.24 -2.61 6.18
N LEU A 262 1.72 -2.67 7.40
CA LEU A 262 0.39 -3.23 7.69
C LEU A 262 -0.71 -2.16 7.60
N ASP A 263 -0.32 -0.88 7.44
CA ASP A 263 -1.22 0.26 7.29
C ASP A 263 -1.07 0.86 5.88
N PRO A 264 -2.13 0.83 5.05
CA PRO A 264 -2.06 1.31 3.67
C PRO A 264 -1.95 2.83 3.56
N VAL A 265 -2.49 3.56 4.55
CA VAL A 265 -2.47 5.03 4.60
C VAL A 265 -1.07 5.51 4.93
N ALA A 266 -0.45 4.93 5.96
CA ALA A 266 0.93 5.20 6.36
C ALA A 266 1.91 4.89 5.23
N LEU A 267 1.69 3.79 4.51
CA LEU A 267 2.56 3.38 3.41
C LEU A 267 2.50 4.36 2.23
N ASP A 268 1.30 4.69 1.74
CA ASP A 268 1.17 5.65 0.63
C ASP A 268 1.64 7.06 1.05
N LYS A 269 1.41 7.45 2.32
CA LYS A 269 1.94 8.71 2.89
C LYS A 269 3.47 8.73 2.89
N ALA A 270 4.13 7.66 3.34
CA ALA A 270 5.59 7.58 3.35
C ALA A 270 6.17 7.67 1.93
N CYS A 271 5.55 7.00 0.94
CA CYS A 271 5.95 7.11 -0.47
C CYS A 271 5.81 8.54 -1.00
N LEU A 272 4.69 9.22 -0.70
CA LEU A 272 4.49 10.62 -1.06
C LEU A 272 5.57 11.52 -0.44
N ASP A 273 5.86 11.34 0.85
CA ASP A 273 6.88 12.14 1.53
C ASP A 273 8.26 11.97 0.90
N LEU A 274 8.64 10.75 0.50
CA LEU A 274 9.90 10.50 -0.21
C LEU A 274 9.94 11.21 -1.57
N VAL A 275 8.80 11.28 -2.29
CA VAL A 275 8.71 12.03 -3.55
C VAL A 275 8.80 13.54 -3.33
N TYR A 276 8.02 14.06 -2.37
CA TYR A 276 7.96 15.51 -2.12
C TYR A 276 9.26 16.08 -1.53
N ASN A 277 9.92 15.33 -0.66
CA ASN A 277 11.17 15.73 0.01
C ASN A 277 12.42 15.43 -0.81
N HIS A 278 12.29 14.83 -2.01
CA HIS A 278 13.43 14.56 -2.87
C HIS A 278 14.02 15.85 -3.43
N GLU A 279 15.35 16.02 -3.26
CA GLU A 279 16.08 17.18 -3.79
C GLU A 279 16.47 16.92 -5.25
N PRO A 280 15.94 17.68 -6.22
CA PRO A 280 16.23 17.46 -7.64
C PRO A 280 17.72 17.64 -7.97
N THR A 281 18.25 16.73 -8.77
CA THR A 281 19.60 16.80 -9.33
C THR A 281 19.57 16.59 -10.85
N ALA A 282 20.70 16.72 -11.53
CA ALA A 282 20.79 16.45 -12.96
C ALA A 282 20.46 14.98 -13.25
N GLY A 283 19.40 14.73 -14.03
CA GLY A 283 18.93 13.38 -14.37
C GLY A 283 18.15 12.67 -13.24
N ASP A 284 17.68 13.44 -12.25
CA ASP A 284 16.87 12.94 -11.13
C ASP A 284 15.93 14.05 -10.65
N ASN A 285 14.73 14.11 -11.22
CA ASN A 285 13.84 15.25 -11.10
C ASN A 285 12.43 14.81 -10.68
N ASN A 286 12.05 15.10 -9.42
CA ASN A 286 10.73 14.79 -8.88
C ASN A 286 9.63 15.78 -9.30
N ARG A 287 9.97 16.96 -9.83
CA ARG A 287 9.01 18.04 -10.08
C ARG A 287 7.85 17.66 -11.00
N PRO A 288 8.06 16.93 -12.12
CA PRO A 288 6.94 16.51 -12.97
C PRO A 288 5.96 15.58 -12.23
N LEU A 289 6.48 14.67 -11.39
CA LEU A 289 5.67 13.78 -10.59
C LEU A 289 4.89 14.54 -9.50
N VAL A 290 5.54 15.47 -8.80
CA VAL A 290 4.90 16.36 -7.82
C VAL A 290 3.79 17.17 -8.48
N GLN A 291 4.06 17.80 -9.64
CA GLN A 291 3.07 18.55 -10.40
C GLN A 291 1.87 17.68 -10.82
N ARG A 292 2.10 16.43 -11.22
CA ARG A 292 1.02 15.49 -11.54
C ARG A 292 0.16 15.23 -10.31
N ILE A 293 0.76 14.96 -9.15
CA ILE A 293 0.06 14.70 -7.89
C ILE A 293 -0.76 15.93 -7.49
N ASP A 294 -0.16 17.11 -7.48
CA ASP A 294 -0.82 18.35 -7.06
C ASP A 294 -1.96 18.74 -8.00
N SER A 295 -1.75 18.65 -9.34
CA SER A 295 -2.75 19.00 -10.32
C SER A 295 -4.03 18.14 -10.25
N ARG A 296 -3.96 17.01 -9.55
CA ARG A 296 -5.06 16.07 -9.36
C ARG A 296 -5.51 15.97 -7.91
N HIS A 297 -5.07 16.88 -7.03
CA HIS A 297 -5.30 16.81 -5.58
C HIS A 297 -4.97 15.43 -4.99
N GLY A 298 -3.94 14.74 -5.54
CA GLY A 298 -3.70 13.31 -5.30
C GLY A 298 -3.56 12.95 -3.83
N THR A 299 -2.99 13.82 -2.98
CA THR A 299 -2.84 13.61 -1.53
C THR A 299 -4.18 13.50 -0.81
N HIS A 300 -5.27 14.06 -1.37
CA HIS A 300 -6.61 13.99 -0.77
C HIS A 300 -7.11 12.56 -0.55
N THR A 301 -6.69 11.61 -1.40
CA THR A 301 -7.00 10.18 -1.19
C THR A 301 -6.47 9.67 0.15
N VAL A 302 -5.23 10.03 0.51
CA VAL A 302 -4.59 9.63 1.77
C VAL A 302 -5.23 10.36 2.96
N ASP A 303 -5.51 11.65 2.80
CA ASP A 303 -6.16 12.47 3.84
C ASP A 303 -7.57 11.91 4.16
N TYR A 304 -8.34 11.61 3.13
CA TYR A 304 -9.67 11.06 3.30
C TYR A 304 -9.66 9.62 3.82
N ALA A 305 -8.69 8.79 3.39
CA ALA A 305 -8.53 7.44 3.90
C ALA A 305 -8.25 7.41 5.42
N GLU A 306 -7.45 8.36 5.94
CA GLU A 306 -7.28 8.56 7.38
C GLU A 306 -8.59 9.04 8.03
N GLN A 307 -9.26 10.02 7.44
CA GLN A 307 -10.52 10.57 7.96
C GLN A 307 -11.60 9.50 8.16
N ILE A 308 -11.72 8.52 7.24
CA ILE A 308 -12.68 7.42 7.34
C ILE A 308 -12.19 6.25 8.20
N GLY A 309 -10.99 6.37 8.80
CA GLY A 309 -10.44 5.37 9.71
C GLY A 309 -9.88 4.11 9.03
N LEU A 310 -9.41 4.21 7.78
CA LEU A 310 -8.74 3.09 7.10
C LEU A 310 -7.34 2.83 7.68
N GLY A 311 -6.64 3.88 8.12
CA GLY A 311 -5.31 3.84 8.70
C GLY A 311 -4.90 5.19 9.24
N THR A 312 -3.60 5.44 9.42
CA THR A 312 -3.04 6.69 9.93
C THR A 312 -1.92 7.22 9.04
N LYS A 313 -1.80 8.55 8.94
CA LYS A 313 -0.66 9.21 8.28
C LYS A 313 0.58 9.32 9.17
N SER A 314 0.43 9.04 10.47
CA SER A 314 1.56 9.01 11.40
C SER A 314 2.31 7.71 11.26
N TYR A 315 3.61 7.76 10.95
CA TYR A 315 4.42 6.57 10.76
C TYR A 315 5.85 6.74 11.24
N ASP A 316 6.48 5.62 11.57
CA ASP A 316 7.92 5.46 11.78
C ASP A 316 8.52 4.77 10.56
N LEU A 317 9.45 5.43 9.87
CA LEU A 317 10.20 4.83 8.76
C LEU A 317 11.38 4.04 9.29
N ILE A 318 11.40 2.72 9.02
CA ILE A 318 12.42 1.78 9.49
C ILE A 318 13.24 1.30 8.30
N ASP A 319 14.47 1.79 8.17
CA ASP A 319 15.38 1.36 7.12
C ASP A 319 15.93 -0.04 7.43
N VAL A 320 15.70 -0.98 6.53
CA VAL A 320 16.17 -2.37 6.59
C VAL A 320 17.19 -2.70 5.49
N THR A 321 17.68 -1.70 4.76
CA THR A 321 18.59 -1.86 3.61
C THR A 321 19.88 -2.59 3.98
N THR A 322 20.43 -2.33 5.19
CA THR A 322 21.70 -2.91 5.65
C THR A 322 21.55 -3.99 6.72
N SER A 323 20.32 -4.16 7.23
CA SER A 323 20.03 -5.30 8.06
C SER A 323 19.87 -6.50 7.12
N GLY A 324 20.96 -7.25 6.91
CA GLY A 324 20.82 -8.64 6.50
C GLY A 324 19.84 -9.28 7.47
N ILE A 325 18.55 -9.31 7.11
CA ILE A 325 17.53 -10.09 7.81
C ILE A 325 17.73 -11.54 7.35
N ASP A 326 18.93 -12.05 7.54
CA ASP A 326 19.18 -13.43 7.80
C ASP A 326 18.83 -13.62 9.28
N ASP A 327 17.67 -14.17 9.56
CA ASP A 327 17.20 -14.56 10.89
C ASP A 327 16.11 -13.68 11.53
N ILE A 328 14.91 -13.67 10.95
CA ILE A 328 13.72 -13.76 11.81
C ILE A 328 13.59 -15.25 12.14
N ALA A 329 14.01 -15.60 13.35
CA ALA A 329 13.96 -16.96 13.86
C ALA A 329 12.52 -17.48 13.83
N VAL A 330 12.28 -18.49 13.01
CA VAL A 330 11.05 -19.31 13.04
C VAL A 330 10.92 -20.11 14.34
N ASP A 331 11.98 -20.11 15.21
CA ASP A 331 12.07 -20.95 16.42
C ASP A 331 12.29 -20.20 17.75
N GLY A 332 11.93 -18.91 17.82
CA GLY A 332 11.95 -18.20 19.13
C GLY A 332 13.32 -17.96 19.75
N VAL A 333 14.43 -18.30 19.09
CA VAL A 333 15.80 -18.00 19.54
C VAL A 333 16.26 -16.71 18.90
N ARG A 334 16.40 -15.66 19.71
CA ARG A 334 16.91 -14.36 19.26
C ARG A 334 18.36 -14.53 18.83
N LYS A 335 18.72 -14.18 17.59
CA LYS A 335 20.07 -14.15 17.09
C LYS A 335 20.58 -12.74 16.93
N TYR A 336 21.88 -12.52 17.16
CA TYR A 336 22.49 -11.21 17.18
C TYR A 336 23.58 -11.10 16.10
N ASN A 337 23.47 -10.06 15.26
CA ASN A 337 24.56 -9.57 14.42
C ASN A 337 25.11 -8.31 15.07
N VAL A 338 26.39 -8.28 15.35
CA VAL A 338 27.04 -7.19 16.09
C VAL A 338 28.20 -6.61 15.30
N TYR A 339 28.24 -5.30 15.20
CA TYR A 339 29.30 -4.55 14.55
C TYR A 339 29.94 -3.58 15.55
N ASP A 340 31.24 -3.35 15.43
CA ASP A 340 31.90 -2.26 16.14
C ASP A 340 31.54 -0.88 15.50
N LEU A 341 31.97 0.20 16.14
CA LEU A 341 31.71 1.57 15.63
C LEU A 341 32.46 1.91 14.32
N LYS A 342 33.34 1.03 13.85
CA LYS A 342 34.04 1.15 12.56
C LYS A 342 33.33 0.37 11.45
N GLY A 343 32.20 -0.29 11.78
CA GLY A 343 31.42 -1.11 10.84
C GLY A 343 31.98 -2.52 10.64
N VAL A 344 32.95 -2.96 11.46
CA VAL A 344 33.48 -4.32 11.38
C VAL A 344 32.54 -5.27 12.15
N LYS A 345 32.10 -6.34 11.48
CA LYS A 345 31.23 -7.35 12.11
C LYS A 345 32.04 -8.15 13.14
N VAL A 346 31.64 -8.10 14.40
CA VAL A 346 32.30 -8.78 15.54
C VAL A 346 31.58 -10.05 15.99
N LEU A 347 30.24 -10.13 15.77
CA LEU A 347 29.47 -11.37 15.93
C LEU A 347 28.51 -11.54 14.77
N SER A 348 28.29 -12.78 14.35
CA SER A 348 27.34 -13.15 13.30
C SER A 348 26.46 -14.29 13.80
N ASN A 349 25.12 -14.09 13.72
CA ASN A 349 24.12 -15.10 14.10
C ASN A 349 24.34 -15.68 15.52
N ALA A 350 24.85 -14.88 16.44
CA ALA A 350 25.12 -15.33 17.81
C ALA A 350 23.80 -15.48 18.59
N SER A 351 23.70 -16.53 19.40
CA SER A 351 22.55 -16.78 20.29
C SER A 351 22.50 -15.84 21.51
N ASP A 352 23.62 -15.22 21.85
CA ASP A 352 23.78 -14.27 22.96
C ASP A 352 24.91 -13.26 22.68
N LEU A 353 25.09 -12.30 23.59
CA LEU A 353 26.09 -11.25 23.50
C LEU A 353 27.30 -11.49 24.43
N SER A 354 27.39 -12.64 25.08
CA SER A 354 28.38 -12.94 26.14
C SER A 354 29.83 -12.98 25.64
N GLY A 355 30.04 -13.08 24.34
CA GLY A 355 31.39 -13.05 23.74
C GLY A 355 31.94 -11.64 23.48
N LEU A 356 31.18 -10.57 23.80
CA LEU A 356 31.61 -9.19 23.58
C LEU A 356 32.36 -8.64 24.80
N THR A 357 33.40 -7.87 24.52
CA THR A 357 34.05 -7.05 25.58
C THR A 357 33.18 -5.83 25.88
N PRO A 358 33.23 -5.27 27.12
CA PRO A 358 32.52 -4.04 27.42
C PRO A 358 32.83 -2.92 26.42
N GLY A 359 31.78 -2.31 25.86
CA GLY A 359 31.95 -1.32 24.81
C GLY A 359 30.64 -0.87 24.21
N ILE A 360 30.74 -0.04 23.16
CA ILE A 360 29.57 0.41 22.37
C ILE A 360 29.60 -0.31 21.03
N TYR A 361 28.49 -0.96 20.69
CA TYR A 361 28.32 -1.75 19.48
C TYR A 361 27.02 -1.38 18.76
N ILE A 362 26.92 -1.75 17.49
CA ILE A 362 25.68 -1.78 16.74
C ILE A 362 25.18 -3.22 16.77
N VAL A 363 24.14 -3.48 17.53
CA VAL A 363 23.51 -4.79 17.70
C VAL A 363 22.20 -4.82 16.94
N ASN A 364 22.11 -5.65 15.90
CA ASN A 364 20.93 -5.70 15.00
C ASN A 364 20.47 -4.30 14.55
N GLY A 365 21.43 -3.47 14.13
CA GLY A 365 21.17 -2.10 13.64
C GLY A 365 20.99 -1.04 14.73
N GLN A 366 20.93 -1.39 16.01
CA GLN A 366 20.74 -0.45 17.13
C GLN A 366 22.03 -0.26 17.94
N LYS A 367 22.37 0.99 18.27
CA LYS A 367 23.50 1.32 19.12
C LYS A 367 23.21 0.89 20.55
N GLN A 368 24.02 -0.04 21.09
CA GLN A 368 23.90 -0.56 22.44
C GLN A 368 25.23 -0.49 23.18
N ARG A 369 25.17 -0.27 24.50
CA ARG A 369 26.31 -0.39 25.40
C ARG A 369 26.27 -1.79 26.02
N ILE A 370 27.35 -2.53 25.88
CA ILE A 370 27.59 -3.82 26.52
C ILE A 370 28.45 -3.55 27.74
N GLU A 371 28.05 -4.06 28.90
CA GLU A 371 28.74 -3.91 30.21
C GLU A 371 29.60 -5.11 30.55
#